data_8f7952b42d35808939db72b1a004dc4d
#
_entry.id   8f7952b42d35808939db72b1a004dc4d
#
_cell.length_a   1.000
_cell.length_b   1.000
_cell.length_c   1.000
_cell.angle_alpha   90.00
_cell.angle_beta   90.00
_cell.angle_gamma   90.00
#
_symmetry.space_group_name_H-M   'P 1'
#
loop_
_entity.id
_entity.type
_entity.pdbx_description
1 polymer ?
#
loop_
_entity_poly.entity_id
_entity_poly.type
_entity_poly.pdbx_seq_one_letter_code
_entity_poly.pdbx_strand_id
1 'polypeptide(L)'
;LFFIFALKITLNNKKMNRIITSIAVAFATLTVANAQEFKVGAKAGLLLSDLSMSNISIQTVRNNVSHLETTELNTALKAGFHFGGFIEYGFNDRLFVEGGIDYAFQGAKVKSAKTADLNLSNQRVTYDEYKPDNTSIKTQQLNVPLWVKYDIAGFRPKVGVNLGFLTKTELKGKKQDGSSETVSLNPDKTFDFGLGFGAEYNLPFGLFFDATFNLGLTDVSTKEKTIEEFPAFKFKNRVIQIGVGYKF
;
A
#
# COMPACT_ATOMS: atom_id res chain seq x y z
N LEU A 1 -10.54 -6.49 -24.03
CA LEU A 1 -11.99 -6.30 -23.77
C LEU A 1 -12.37 -6.71 -22.34
N PHE A 2 -11.86 -7.82 -21.83
CA PHE A 2 -12.13 -8.31 -20.45
C PHE A 2 -11.60 -7.38 -19.35
N PHE A 3 -10.47 -6.70 -19.57
CA PHE A 3 -9.86 -5.79 -18.60
C PHE A 3 -10.67 -4.49 -18.40
N ILE A 4 -11.34 -4.00 -19.44
CA ILE A 4 -12.20 -2.82 -19.38
C ILE A 4 -13.49 -3.11 -18.59
N PHE A 5 -13.95 -4.36 -18.60
CA PHE A 5 -15.17 -4.77 -17.90
C PHE A 5 -14.96 -4.90 -16.37
N ALA A 6 -13.78 -5.38 -15.94
CA ALA A 6 -13.45 -5.50 -14.52
C ALA A 6 -13.26 -4.12 -13.83
N LEU A 7 -12.80 -3.12 -14.57
CA LEU A 7 -12.60 -1.75 -14.06
C LEU A 7 -13.93 -1.00 -13.84
N LYS A 8 -15.00 -1.40 -14.50
CA LYS A 8 -16.31 -0.74 -14.45
C LYS A 8 -17.10 -0.99 -13.16
N ILE A 9 -16.72 -2.01 -12.40
CA ILE A 9 -17.50 -2.49 -11.24
C ILE A 9 -17.20 -1.69 -9.95
N THR A 10 -16.05 -0.99 -9.85
CA THR A 10 -15.60 -0.42 -8.56
C THR A 10 -15.60 1.12 -8.50
N LEU A 11 -15.90 1.84 -9.59
CA LEU A 11 -15.65 3.28 -9.68
C LEU A 11 -16.89 4.09 -10.06
N ASN A 12 -17.72 4.40 -9.07
CA ASN A 12 -18.92 5.26 -9.25
C ASN A 12 -18.60 6.76 -9.04
N ASN A 13 -17.48 7.25 -9.57
CA ASN A 13 -17.12 8.67 -9.46
C ASN A 13 -16.75 9.27 -10.82
N LYS A 14 -17.61 10.14 -11.38
CA LYS A 14 -17.48 10.75 -12.72
C LYS A 14 -16.10 11.39 -13.00
N LYS A 15 -15.42 11.93 -11.99
CA LYS A 15 -14.08 12.54 -12.14
C LYS A 15 -13.01 11.47 -12.36
N MET A 16 -13.09 10.35 -11.63
CA MET A 16 -12.13 9.26 -11.71
C MET A 16 -12.24 8.49 -13.03
N ASN A 17 -13.46 8.31 -13.54
CA ASN A 17 -13.68 7.71 -14.87
C ASN A 17 -13.05 8.56 -15.99
N ARG A 18 -13.10 9.89 -15.90
CA ARG A 18 -12.46 10.77 -16.89
C ARG A 18 -10.93 10.66 -16.89
N ILE A 19 -10.31 10.57 -15.70
CA ILE A 19 -8.86 10.41 -15.57
C ILE A 19 -8.43 9.04 -16.14
N ILE A 20 -9.13 7.97 -15.80
CA ILE A 20 -8.84 6.62 -16.31
C ILE A 20 -9.04 6.54 -17.82
N THR A 21 -10.11 7.15 -18.35
CA THR A 21 -10.35 7.21 -19.79
C THR A 21 -9.26 8.01 -20.50
N SER A 22 -8.83 9.15 -19.93
CA SER A 22 -7.76 9.97 -20.50
C SER A 22 -6.42 9.24 -20.50
N ILE A 23 -6.10 8.49 -19.45
CA ILE A 23 -4.92 7.64 -19.37
C ILE A 23 -5.02 6.52 -20.42
N ALA A 24 -6.15 5.83 -20.52
CA ALA A 24 -6.34 4.76 -21.50
C ALA A 24 -6.26 5.28 -22.96
N VAL A 25 -6.78 6.47 -23.24
CA VAL A 25 -6.68 7.11 -24.57
C VAL A 25 -5.25 7.56 -24.85
N ALA A 26 -4.53 8.15 -23.87
CA ALA A 26 -3.13 8.50 -24.01
C ALA A 26 -2.26 7.27 -24.28
N PHE A 27 -2.53 6.15 -23.64
CA PHE A 27 -1.86 4.87 -23.92
C PHE A 27 -2.17 4.32 -25.31
N ALA A 28 -3.42 4.43 -25.77
CA ALA A 28 -3.81 3.96 -27.11
C ALA A 28 -3.18 4.79 -28.25
N THR A 29 -2.91 6.07 -28.04
CA THR A 29 -2.27 6.94 -29.02
C THR A 29 -0.76 6.78 -29.11
N LEU A 30 -0.10 6.29 -28.04
CA LEU A 30 1.35 6.02 -28.03
C LEU A 30 1.75 4.76 -28.80
N THR A 31 0.83 3.84 -29.09
CA THR A 31 1.11 2.56 -29.77
C THR A 31 1.34 2.69 -31.29
N VAL A 32 1.20 3.88 -31.89
CA VAL A 32 1.27 4.05 -33.35
C VAL A 32 2.64 4.51 -33.86
N ALA A 33 3.55 4.95 -32.97
CA ALA A 33 4.86 5.46 -33.37
C ALA A 33 5.97 4.53 -32.82
N ASN A 34 6.50 3.63 -33.65
CA ASN A 34 7.64 2.76 -33.38
C ASN A 34 7.42 1.62 -32.39
N ALA A 35 6.85 0.53 -32.87
CA ALA A 35 6.58 -0.70 -32.11
C ALA A 35 7.83 -1.40 -31.49
N GLN A 36 9.03 -0.97 -31.82
CA GLN A 36 10.28 -1.53 -31.27
C GLN A 36 10.68 -0.98 -29.91
N GLU A 37 10.14 0.18 -29.50
CA GLU A 37 10.51 0.88 -28.26
C GLU A 37 9.52 0.63 -27.12
N PHE A 38 8.28 0.22 -27.43
CA PHE A 38 7.23 -0.04 -26.43
C PHE A 38 7.05 -1.53 -26.17
N LYS A 39 7.05 -1.90 -24.90
CA LYS A 39 6.67 -3.24 -24.44
C LYS A 39 5.52 -3.12 -23.46
N VAL A 40 4.51 -3.96 -23.64
CA VAL A 40 3.42 -4.13 -22.68
C VAL A 40 3.70 -5.39 -21.87
N GLY A 41 3.40 -5.38 -20.59
CA GLY A 41 3.64 -6.55 -19.75
C GLY A 41 2.66 -6.68 -18.62
N ALA A 42 2.70 -7.85 -17.99
CA ALA A 42 1.99 -8.14 -16.76
C ALA A 42 2.95 -8.73 -15.74
N LYS A 43 2.67 -8.47 -14.47
CA LYS A 43 3.45 -9.02 -13.34
C LYS A 43 2.56 -9.40 -12.18
N ALA A 44 3.01 -10.39 -11.43
CA ALA A 44 2.37 -10.80 -10.19
C ALA A 44 3.44 -11.33 -9.22
N GLY A 45 3.15 -11.26 -7.93
CA GLY A 45 4.12 -11.71 -6.94
C GLY A 45 3.60 -11.72 -5.52
N LEU A 46 4.50 -12.14 -4.63
CA LEU A 46 4.31 -12.05 -3.20
C LEU A 46 4.83 -10.71 -2.70
N LEU A 47 4.28 -10.26 -1.58
CA LEU A 47 4.79 -9.09 -0.87
C LEU A 47 4.88 -9.36 0.63
N LEU A 48 5.81 -8.68 1.26
CA LEU A 48 5.92 -8.54 2.71
C LEU A 48 5.74 -7.07 3.02
N SER A 49 4.67 -6.75 3.73
CA SER A 49 4.33 -5.37 4.07
C SER A 49 4.29 -5.15 5.57
N ASP A 50 4.61 -3.94 5.97
CA ASP A 50 4.47 -3.43 7.31
C ASP A 50 3.88 -2.03 7.28
N LEU A 51 3.25 -1.62 8.38
CA LEU A 51 2.64 -0.31 8.55
C LEU A 51 3.33 0.42 9.70
N SER A 52 4.05 1.49 9.39
CA SER A 52 4.59 2.38 10.42
C SER A 52 3.44 3.23 10.97
N MET A 53 2.93 2.88 12.14
CA MET A 53 1.80 3.55 12.77
C MET A 53 2.25 4.80 13.52
N SER A 54 1.44 5.86 13.47
CA SER A 54 1.60 7.03 14.33
C SER A 54 0.95 6.76 15.69
N ASN A 55 1.52 7.34 16.75
CA ASN A 55 0.93 7.24 18.08
C ASN A 55 -0.45 7.89 18.12
N ILE A 56 -1.35 7.28 18.86
CA ILE A 56 -2.72 7.77 19.08
C ILE A 56 -2.77 8.35 20.50
N SER A 57 -3.11 9.64 20.62
CA SER A 57 -3.29 10.29 21.92
C SER A 57 -4.73 10.70 22.10
N ILE A 58 -5.31 10.32 23.23
CA ILE A 58 -6.70 10.62 23.60
C ILE A 58 -6.70 11.21 25.02
N GLN A 59 -7.43 12.30 25.20
CA GLN A 59 -7.69 12.83 26.55
C GLN A 59 -9.00 12.25 27.08
N THR A 60 -8.95 11.63 28.24
CA THR A 60 -10.10 11.04 28.94
C THR A 60 -10.28 11.65 30.33
N VAL A 61 -11.48 11.60 30.84
CA VAL A 61 -11.77 12.04 32.23
C VAL A 61 -12.28 10.84 33.01
N ARG A 62 -11.54 10.43 34.06
CA ARG A 62 -11.92 9.34 34.98
C ARG A 62 -11.94 9.87 36.41
N ASN A 63 -13.04 9.66 37.14
CA ASN A 63 -13.21 10.13 38.52
C ASN A 63 -12.90 11.63 38.72
N ASN A 64 -13.36 12.47 37.78
CA ASN A 64 -13.10 13.92 37.74
C ASN A 64 -11.60 14.29 37.57
N VAL A 65 -10.75 13.37 37.17
CA VAL A 65 -9.35 13.60 36.86
C VAL A 65 -9.13 13.43 35.33
N SER A 66 -8.46 14.40 34.75
CA SER A 66 -8.07 14.34 33.33
C SER A 66 -6.84 13.45 33.16
N HIS A 67 -6.90 12.56 32.17
CA HIS A 67 -5.84 11.65 31.77
C HIS A 67 -5.49 11.88 30.30
N LEU A 68 -4.20 11.83 29.96
CA LEU A 68 -3.72 11.80 28.60
C LEU A 68 -3.17 10.39 28.29
N GLU A 69 -3.93 9.64 27.51
CA GLU A 69 -3.55 8.29 27.08
C GLU A 69 -2.88 8.37 25.72
N THR A 70 -1.65 7.86 25.62
CA THR A 70 -0.93 7.75 24.35
C THR A 70 -0.66 6.28 24.07
N THR A 71 -1.22 5.77 22.97
CA THR A 71 -1.07 4.39 22.53
C THR A 71 -0.15 4.31 21.31
N GLU A 72 0.88 3.49 21.43
CA GLU A 72 1.80 3.09 20.37
C GLU A 72 1.47 1.67 19.91
N LEU A 73 1.24 1.47 18.61
CA LEU A 73 1.02 0.17 18.02
C LEU A 73 2.31 -0.36 17.38
N ASN A 74 2.82 -1.44 17.94
CA ASN A 74 3.96 -2.17 17.37
C ASN A 74 3.47 -3.20 16.36
N THR A 75 3.99 -3.11 15.15
CA THR A 75 3.59 -3.95 14.03
C THR A 75 4.70 -4.89 13.57
N ALA A 76 4.36 -5.83 12.71
CA ALA A 76 5.26 -6.76 12.06
C ALA A 76 4.85 -7.06 10.64
N LEU A 77 5.82 -7.56 9.88
CA LEU A 77 5.63 -7.97 8.50
C LEU A 77 4.46 -8.95 8.34
N LYS A 78 3.65 -8.68 7.34
CA LYS A 78 2.53 -9.50 6.90
C LYS A 78 2.73 -9.88 5.43
N ALA A 79 2.61 -11.16 5.14
CA ALA A 79 2.61 -11.65 3.77
C ALA A 79 1.30 -11.28 3.05
N GLY A 80 1.44 -10.96 1.77
CA GLY A 80 0.37 -10.65 0.86
C GLY A 80 0.77 -10.96 -0.58
N PHE A 81 0.02 -10.45 -1.53
CA PHE A 81 0.29 -10.63 -2.94
C PHE A 81 -0.13 -9.38 -3.73
N HIS A 82 0.43 -9.25 -4.93
CA HIS A 82 0.11 -8.17 -5.85
C HIS A 82 0.05 -8.69 -7.28
N PHE A 83 -0.64 -7.97 -8.14
CA PHE A 83 -0.66 -8.22 -9.57
C PHE A 83 -0.96 -6.92 -10.32
N GLY A 84 -0.45 -6.81 -11.53
CA GLY A 84 -0.64 -5.61 -12.32
C GLY A 84 -0.19 -5.74 -13.75
N GLY A 85 -0.43 -4.66 -14.51
CA GLY A 85 0.01 -4.48 -15.87
C GLY A 85 0.84 -3.21 -16.00
N PHE A 86 1.71 -3.17 -16.98
CA PHE A 86 2.58 -2.03 -17.20
C PHE A 86 2.90 -1.85 -18.69
N ILE A 87 3.40 -0.65 -18.99
CA ILE A 87 4.02 -0.33 -20.27
C ILE A 87 5.43 0.16 -19.98
N GLU A 88 6.37 -0.34 -20.75
CA GLU A 88 7.78 0.04 -20.70
C GLU A 88 8.16 0.69 -22.03
N TYR A 89 8.88 1.81 -21.96
CA TYR A 89 9.46 2.50 -23.10
C TYR A 89 10.98 2.50 -22.98
N GLY A 90 11.67 2.06 -24.03
CA GLY A 90 13.11 2.12 -24.14
C GLY A 90 13.56 3.36 -24.89
N PHE A 91 14.30 4.26 -24.22
CA PHE A 91 14.93 5.41 -24.88
C PHE A 91 16.14 4.99 -25.70
N ASN A 92 16.79 3.93 -25.28
CA ASN A 92 17.92 3.27 -25.95
C ASN A 92 18.07 1.85 -25.36
N ASP A 93 19.10 1.12 -25.77
CA ASP A 93 19.37 -0.26 -25.34
C ASP A 93 19.60 -0.40 -23.82
N ARG A 94 19.82 0.69 -23.10
CA ARG A 94 20.14 0.68 -21.65
C ARG A 94 19.15 1.41 -20.77
N LEU A 95 18.50 2.46 -21.25
CA LEU A 95 17.64 3.30 -20.44
C LEU A 95 16.17 3.06 -20.77
N PHE A 96 15.39 2.67 -19.75
CA PHE A 96 13.98 2.36 -19.86
C PHE A 96 13.16 3.12 -18.81
N VAL A 97 11.92 3.45 -19.17
CA VAL A 97 10.90 3.95 -18.23
C VAL A 97 9.73 3.00 -18.25
N GLU A 98 9.18 2.71 -17.08
CA GLU A 98 7.98 1.91 -16.93
C GLU A 98 6.92 2.69 -16.18
N GLY A 99 5.68 2.62 -16.65
CA GLY A 99 4.51 3.06 -15.92
C GLY A 99 3.46 1.96 -15.90
N GLY A 100 2.78 1.76 -14.77
CA GLY A 100 1.85 0.66 -14.65
C GLY A 100 0.70 0.92 -13.70
N ILE A 101 -0.13 -0.10 -13.56
CA ILE A 101 -1.18 -0.20 -12.55
C ILE A 101 -0.98 -1.54 -11.83
N ASP A 102 -0.92 -1.50 -10.51
CA ASP A 102 -0.71 -2.66 -9.66
C ASP A 102 -1.72 -2.67 -8.52
N TYR A 103 -2.35 -3.80 -8.26
CA TYR A 103 -3.27 -3.98 -7.14
C TYR A 103 -2.62 -4.86 -6.08
N ALA A 104 -2.49 -4.33 -4.85
CA ALA A 104 -1.77 -4.96 -3.76
C ALA A 104 -2.69 -5.29 -2.58
N PHE A 105 -2.58 -6.51 -2.07
CA PHE A 105 -3.18 -6.98 -0.82
C PHE A 105 -2.11 -7.03 0.25
N GLN A 106 -2.06 -6.01 1.08
CA GLN A 106 -0.98 -5.76 2.03
C GLN A 106 -1.50 -5.54 3.46
N GLY A 107 -0.67 -5.04 4.37
CA GLY A 107 -1.06 -4.74 5.74
C GLY A 107 0.06 -5.02 6.73
N ALA A 108 -0.31 -5.21 8.01
CA ALA A 108 0.63 -5.54 9.07
C ALA A 108 -0.01 -6.48 10.10
N LYS A 109 0.81 -7.24 10.81
CA LYS A 109 0.40 -7.93 12.03
C LYS A 109 0.58 -6.99 13.21
N VAL A 110 -0.35 -6.97 14.15
CA VAL A 110 -0.20 -6.22 15.40
C VAL A 110 0.49 -7.11 16.41
N LYS A 111 1.66 -6.68 16.90
CA LYS A 111 2.43 -7.39 17.93
C LYS A 111 2.03 -6.99 19.34
N SER A 112 1.96 -5.69 19.59
CA SER A 112 1.55 -5.14 20.86
C SER A 112 1.01 -3.72 20.72
N ALA A 113 0.16 -3.34 21.66
CA ALA A 113 -0.25 -1.97 21.91
C ALA A 113 0.32 -1.54 23.27
N LYS A 114 1.14 -0.50 23.28
CA LYS A 114 1.70 0.09 24.50
C LYS A 114 0.99 1.38 24.78
N THR A 115 0.36 1.50 25.94
CA THR A 115 -0.35 2.70 26.37
C THR A 115 0.39 3.34 27.54
N ALA A 116 0.72 4.61 27.40
CA ALA A 116 1.17 5.48 28.47
C ALA A 116 -0.01 6.35 28.91
N ASP A 117 -0.42 6.23 30.16
CA ASP A 117 -1.50 7.02 30.78
C ASP A 117 -0.89 8.04 31.75
N LEU A 118 -0.95 9.31 31.35
CA LEU A 118 -0.53 10.44 32.18
C LEU A 118 -1.75 11.02 32.96
N ASN A 119 -1.75 10.86 34.27
CA ASN A 119 -2.68 11.55 35.15
C ASN A 119 -2.26 13.02 35.31
N LEU A 120 -3.08 13.94 34.81
CA LEU A 120 -2.73 15.36 34.75
C LEU A 120 -2.81 16.06 36.13
N SER A 121 -3.47 15.47 37.12
CA SER A 121 -3.57 16.07 38.46
C SER A 121 -2.31 15.85 39.32
N ASN A 122 -1.72 14.66 39.24
CA ASN A 122 -0.54 14.28 40.04
C ASN A 122 0.72 14.02 39.21
N GLN A 123 0.64 14.23 37.89
CA GLN A 123 1.73 14.03 36.91
C GLN A 123 2.33 12.62 36.93
N ARG A 124 1.56 11.64 37.39
CA ARG A 124 2.00 10.23 37.40
C ARG A 124 1.72 9.60 36.04
N VAL A 125 2.74 8.90 35.51
CA VAL A 125 2.60 8.09 34.29
C VAL A 125 2.54 6.61 34.65
N THR A 126 1.56 5.90 34.11
CA THR A 126 1.46 4.45 34.16
C THR A 126 1.57 3.86 32.78
N TYR A 127 2.18 2.70 32.68
CA TYR A 127 2.37 2.01 31.40
C TYR A 127 1.64 0.69 31.41
N ASP A 128 0.96 0.38 30.32
CA ASP A 128 0.33 -0.90 30.06
C ASP A 128 0.74 -1.43 28.69
N GLU A 129 0.94 -2.74 28.57
CA GLU A 129 1.24 -3.39 27.30
C GLU A 129 0.25 -4.54 27.08
N TYR A 130 -0.55 -4.41 26.03
CA TYR A 130 -1.46 -5.44 25.57
C TYR A 130 -0.90 -6.13 24.31
N LYS A 131 -0.86 -7.46 24.32
CA LYS A 131 -0.42 -8.29 23.19
C LYS A 131 -1.62 -9.03 22.63
N PRO A 132 -2.24 -8.51 21.55
CA PRO A 132 -3.39 -9.15 20.95
C PRO A 132 -2.99 -10.44 20.24
N ASP A 133 -3.79 -11.49 20.40
CA ASP A 133 -3.58 -12.75 19.71
C ASP A 133 -4.09 -12.67 18.26
N ASN A 134 -3.23 -13.02 17.30
CA ASN A 134 -3.55 -13.13 15.85
C ASN A 134 -4.25 -11.89 15.25
N THR A 135 -3.95 -10.69 15.73
CA THR A 135 -4.51 -9.45 15.22
C THR A 135 -3.69 -8.92 14.03
N SER A 136 -4.39 -8.50 12.97
CA SER A 136 -3.77 -7.95 11.78
C SER A 136 -4.62 -6.86 11.13
N ILE A 137 -3.93 -5.85 10.61
CA ILE A 137 -4.50 -4.85 9.74
C ILE A 137 -4.31 -5.33 8.31
N LYS A 138 -5.40 -5.38 7.54
CA LYS A 138 -5.37 -5.71 6.11
C LYS A 138 -5.73 -4.48 5.32
N THR A 139 -4.94 -4.16 4.32
CA THR A 139 -5.19 -3.05 3.40
C THR A 139 -5.19 -3.54 1.96
N GLN A 140 -5.99 -2.92 1.14
CA GLN A 140 -5.98 -3.10 -0.32
C GLN A 140 -5.67 -1.74 -0.93
N GLN A 141 -4.76 -1.74 -1.89
CA GLN A 141 -4.25 -0.50 -2.48
C GLN A 141 -4.11 -0.65 -3.99
N LEU A 142 -4.62 0.33 -4.72
CA LEU A 142 -4.34 0.51 -6.13
C LEU A 142 -3.10 1.39 -6.25
N ASN A 143 -2.09 0.92 -6.96
CA ASN A 143 -0.81 1.60 -7.15
C ASN A 143 -0.62 1.99 -8.61
N VAL A 144 0.00 3.14 -8.83
CA VAL A 144 0.51 3.60 -10.12
C VAL A 144 2.01 3.79 -9.95
N PRO A 145 2.82 2.73 -10.13
CA PRO A 145 4.26 2.83 -10.07
C PRO A 145 4.83 3.46 -11.35
N LEU A 146 5.84 4.30 -11.19
CA LEU A 146 6.64 4.89 -12.28
C LEU A 146 8.10 4.58 -12.00
N TRP A 147 8.78 3.89 -12.92
CA TRP A 147 10.15 3.42 -12.76
C TRP A 147 11.06 3.96 -13.85
N VAL A 148 12.28 4.29 -13.47
CA VAL A 148 13.42 4.44 -14.37
C VAL A 148 14.34 3.26 -14.14
N LYS A 149 14.77 2.61 -15.22
CA LYS A 149 15.55 1.37 -15.22
C LYS A 149 16.78 1.51 -16.10
N TYR A 150 17.87 0.89 -15.69
CA TYR A 150 19.10 0.85 -16.47
C TYR A 150 19.53 -0.59 -16.71
N ASP A 151 19.67 -0.99 -17.99
CA ASP A 151 20.01 -2.36 -18.36
C ASP A 151 21.52 -2.63 -18.31
N ILE A 152 21.89 -3.67 -17.60
CA ILE A 152 23.25 -4.21 -17.51
C ILE A 152 23.18 -5.70 -17.84
N ALA A 153 23.19 -6.02 -19.11
CA ALA A 153 23.13 -7.41 -19.59
C ALA A 153 21.92 -8.23 -19.03
N GLY A 154 20.73 -7.63 -19.08
CA GLY A 154 19.49 -8.23 -18.59
C GLY A 154 19.18 -7.95 -17.11
N PHE A 155 20.17 -7.59 -16.31
CA PHE A 155 19.96 -7.08 -14.96
C PHE A 155 19.62 -5.59 -15.01
N ARG A 156 18.47 -5.20 -14.47
CA ARG A 156 17.95 -3.82 -14.52
C ARG A 156 17.70 -3.27 -13.12
N PRO A 157 18.69 -2.63 -12.49
CA PRO A 157 18.41 -1.79 -11.33
C PRO A 157 17.39 -0.71 -11.69
N LYS A 158 16.51 -0.39 -10.75
CA LYS A 158 15.44 0.57 -10.94
C LYS A 158 15.20 1.42 -9.72
N VAL A 159 14.80 2.66 -9.97
CA VAL A 159 14.37 3.62 -8.97
C VAL A 159 13.10 4.29 -9.49
N GLY A 160 12.21 4.65 -8.58
CA GLY A 160 10.94 5.24 -9.02
C GLY A 160 10.10 5.79 -7.88
N VAL A 161 8.91 6.18 -8.26
CA VAL A 161 7.87 6.65 -7.35
C VAL A 161 6.64 5.75 -7.45
N ASN A 162 5.92 5.64 -6.37
CA ASN A 162 4.65 4.93 -6.32
C ASN A 162 3.54 5.89 -5.88
N LEU A 163 2.48 5.98 -6.67
CA LEU A 163 1.27 6.72 -6.35
C LEU A 163 0.21 5.68 -5.94
N GLY A 164 -0.03 5.55 -4.65
CA GLY A 164 -0.96 4.58 -4.08
C GLY A 164 -2.30 5.20 -3.73
N PHE A 165 -3.36 4.43 -3.87
CA PHE A 165 -4.72 4.81 -3.47
C PHE A 165 -5.29 3.68 -2.61
N LEU A 166 -5.43 3.94 -1.31
CA LEU A 166 -6.04 3.00 -0.37
C LEU A 166 -7.52 2.80 -0.74
N THR A 167 -7.89 1.56 -1.03
CA THR A 167 -9.27 1.21 -1.44
C THR A 167 -10.06 0.55 -0.32
N LYS A 168 -9.38 -0.18 0.57
CA LYS A 168 -10.02 -0.91 1.66
C LYS A 168 -9.07 -1.08 2.84
N THR A 169 -9.63 -1.02 4.07
CA THR A 169 -8.91 -1.38 5.30
C THR A 169 -9.82 -2.21 6.19
N GLU A 170 -9.27 -3.28 6.73
CA GLU A 170 -9.95 -4.17 7.66
C GLU A 170 -9.02 -4.48 8.84
N LEU A 171 -9.57 -4.43 10.05
CA LEU A 171 -8.95 -4.95 11.26
C LEU A 171 -9.48 -6.35 11.51
N LYS A 172 -8.60 -7.35 11.51
CA LYS A 172 -8.95 -8.74 11.84
C LYS A 172 -8.35 -9.10 13.19
N GLY A 173 -9.17 -9.59 14.10
CA GLY A 173 -8.76 -10.05 15.42
C GLY A 173 -9.52 -11.30 15.84
N LYS A 174 -9.25 -11.78 17.05
CA LYS A 174 -10.00 -12.82 17.74
C LYS A 174 -10.79 -12.22 18.90
N LYS A 175 -12.02 -12.68 19.08
CA LYS A 175 -12.80 -12.40 20.29
C LYS A 175 -12.34 -13.29 21.44
N GLN A 176 -12.81 -12.98 22.65
CA GLN A 176 -12.54 -13.79 23.85
C GLN A 176 -13.07 -15.23 23.74
N ASP A 177 -14.11 -15.45 22.93
CA ASP A 177 -14.68 -16.79 22.65
C ASP A 177 -13.87 -17.58 21.59
N GLY A 178 -12.75 -17.02 21.11
CA GLY A 178 -11.90 -17.61 20.07
C GLY A 178 -12.40 -17.41 18.63
N SER A 179 -13.58 -16.85 18.41
CA SER A 179 -14.10 -16.55 17.09
C SER A 179 -13.32 -15.41 16.41
N SER A 180 -13.23 -15.45 15.07
CA SER A 180 -12.58 -14.36 14.31
C SER A 180 -13.58 -13.23 14.09
N GLU A 181 -13.15 -12.01 14.38
CA GLU A 181 -13.88 -10.80 14.05
C GLU A 181 -13.12 -9.99 12.99
N THR A 182 -13.88 -9.37 12.08
CA THR A 182 -13.33 -8.48 11.07
C THR A 182 -14.14 -7.18 11.09
N VAL A 183 -13.46 -6.09 11.40
CA VAL A 183 -14.05 -4.74 11.40
C VAL A 183 -13.53 -4.01 10.17
N SER A 184 -14.46 -3.50 9.34
CA SER A 184 -14.12 -2.66 8.19
C SER A 184 -13.95 -1.22 8.65
N LEU A 185 -12.79 -0.64 8.32
CA LEU A 185 -12.47 0.76 8.59
C LEU A 185 -12.68 1.60 7.32
N ASN A 186 -13.19 2.81 7.49
CA ASN A 186 -13.35 3.73 6.36
C ASN A 186 -12.01 4.40 6.03
N PRO A 187 -11.57 4.35 4.77
CA PRO A 187 -10.47 5.19 4.31
C PRO A 187 -10.82 6.67 4.47
N ASP A 188 -9.93 7.45 5.08
CA ASP A 188 -10.05 8.90 5.27
C ASP A 188 -9.07 9.63 4.35
N LYS A 189 -7.76 9.48 4.56
CA LYS A 189 -6.74 9.91 3.60
C LYS A 189 -6.25 8.70 2.84
N THR A 190 -6.60 8.62 1.56
CA THR A 190 -6.37 7.44 0.73
C THR A 190 -5.11 7.51 -0.10
N PHE A 191 -4.60 8.72 -0.36
CA PHE A 191 -3.44 8.92 -1.23
C PHE A 191 -2.14 8.61 -0.49
N ASP A 192 -1.34 7.72 -1.08
CA ASP A 192 -0.03 7.31 -0.62
C ASP A 192 1.03 7.64 -1.69
N PHE A 193 1.96 8.51 -1.35
CA PHE A 193 3.13 8.79 -2.18
C PHE A 193 4.34 8.10 -1.58
N GLY A 194 5.06 7.33 -2.39
CA GLY A 194 6.22 6.57 -1.94
C GLY A 194 7.38 6.62 -2.92
N LEU A 195 8.56 6.33 -2.42
CA LEU A 195 9.76 6.07 -3.19
C LEU A 195 9.98 4.56 -3.29
N GLY A 196 10.44 4.12 -4.45
CA GLY A 196 10.75 2.73 -4.72
C GLY A 196 12.16 2.53 -5.26
N PHE A 197 12.80 1.43 -4.86
CA PHE A 197 14.03 0.92 -5.45
C PHE A 197 13.94 -0.58 -5.61
N GLY A 198 14.65 -1.09 -6.60
CA GLY A 198 14.64 -2.51 -6.87
C GLY A 198 15.48 -2.89 -8.06
N ALA A 199 15.27 -4.09 -8.50
CA ALA A 199 15.88 -4.60 -9.72
C ALA A 199 14.95 -5.61 -10.37
N GLU A 200 15.09 -5.75 -11.68
CA GLU A 200 14.53 -6.87 -12.44
C GLU A 200 15.64 -7.60 -13.18
N TYR A 201 15.44 -8.88 -13.41
CA TYR A 201 16.30 -9.70 -14.26
C TYR A 201 15.49 -10.23 -15.43
N ASN A 202 15.84 -9.77 -16.62
CA ASN A 202 15.12 -10.08 -17.87
C ASN A 202 15.75 -11.26 -18.57
N LEU A 203 14.92 -12.24 -18.93
CA LEU A 203 15.29 -13.36 -19.78
C LEU A 203 15.00 -13.05 -21.26
N PRO A 204 15.73 -13.65 -22.22
CA PRO A 204 15.61 -13.33 -23.64
C PRO A 204 14.22 -13.54 -24.24
N PHE A 205 13.38 -14.40 -23.64
CA PHE A 205 12.04 -14.74 -24.12
C PHE A 205 10.91 -13.93 -23.49
N GLY A 206 11.23 -12.80 -22.82
CA GLY A 206 10.23 -11.86 -22.26
C GLY A 206 9.85 -12.11 -20.80
N LEU A 207 10.18 -13.26 -20.22
CA LEU A 207 10.01 -13.50 -18.78
C LEU A 207 11.01 -12.66 -18.00
N PHE A 208 10.60 -12.13 -16.84
CA PHE A 208 11.50 -11.44 -15.92
C PHE A 208 11.14 -11.74 -14.47
N PHE A 209 12.15 -11.65 -13.61
CA PHE A 209 12.01 -11.65 -12.16
C PHE A 209 12.14 -10.23 -11.64
N ASP A 210 11.34 -9.88 -10.64
CA ASP A 210 11.26 -8.53 -10.08
C ASP A 210 11.39 -8.56 -8.58
N ALA A 211 12.22 -7.67 -8.04
CA ALA A 211 12.32 -7.43 -6.61
C ALA A 211 12.34 -5.94 -6.34
N THR A 212 11.42 -5.45 -5.48
CA THR A 212 11.29 -4.03 -5.15
C THR A 212 11.06 -3.80 -3.67
N PHE A 213 11.54 -2.67 -3.21
CA PHE A 213 11.20 -2.09 -1.92
C PHE A 213 10.53 -0.73 -2.14
N ASN A 214 9.34 -0.54 -1.57
CA ASN A 214 8.58 0.69 -1.61
C ASN A 214 8.45 1.27 -0.20
N LEU A 215 8.80 2.54 -0.05
CA LEU A 215 8.72 3.31 1.19
C LEU A 215 7.69 4.41 1.03
N GLY A 216 6.54 4.30 1.70
CA GLY A 216 5.52 5.34 1.78
C GLY A 216 6.04 6.54 2.57
N LEU A 217 5.90 7.72 2.01
CA LEU A 217 6.33 8.98 2.61
C LEU A 217 5.16 9.76 3.23
N THR A 218 3.97 9.62 2.66
CA THR A 218 2.76 10.28 3.14
C THR A 218 2.02 9.43 4.16
N ASP A 219 1.31 10.10 5.06
CA ASP A 219 0.40 9.43 5.99
C ASP A 219 -0.90 9.09 5.29
N VAL A 220 -1.25 7.81 5.31
CA VAL A 220 -2.57 7.30 4.96
C VAL A 220 -3.37 7.15 6.25
N SER A 221 -4.67 7.39 6.21
CA SER A 221 -5.49 7.27 7.42
C SER A 221 -6.83 6.59 7.18
N THR A 222 -7.30 5.94 8.25
CA THR A 222 -8.62 5.29 8.30
C THR A 222 -9.33 5.65 9.59
N LYS A 223 -10.67 5.70 9.53
CA LYS A 223 -11.55 6.00 10.68
C LYS A 223 -12.53 4.85 10.89
N GLU A 224 -12.93 4.64 12.14
CA GLU A 224 -14.04 3.75 12.43
C GLU A 224 -15.39 4.40 12.10
N LYS A 225 -16.32 3.63 11.56
CA LYS A 225 -17.64 4.14 11.13
C LYS A 225 -18.53 4.58 12.28
N THR A 226 -18.38 3.96 13.43
CA THR A 226 -19.36 4.00 14.52
C THR A 226 -19.06 5.06 15.55
N ILE A 227 -17.83 5.60 15.60
CA ILE A 227 -17.39 6.53 16.64
C ILE A 227 -16.73 7.74 15.97
N GLU A 228 -17.50 8.83 15.77
CA GLU A 228 -17.03 10.06 15.13
C GLU A 228 -15.88 10.76 15.88
N GLU A 229 -15.76 10.56 17.20
CA GLU A 229 -14.74 11.19 18.05
C GLU A 229 -13.44 10.38 18.13
N PHE A 230 -13.36 9.18 17.54
CA PHE A 230 -12.13 8.40 17.60
C PHE A 230 -11.08 8.97 16.64
N PRO A 231 -9.84 9.20 17.10
CA PRO A 231 -8.79 9.73 16.24
C PRO A 231 -8.49 8.75 15.10
N ALA A 232 -8.26 9.30 13.90
CA ALA A 232 -7.93 8.51 12.74
C ALA A 232 -6.62 7.74 12.94
N PHE A 233 -6.61 6.45 12.58
CA PHE A 233 -5.39 5.66 12.52
C PHE A 233 -4.56 6.12 11.33
N LYS A 234 -3.37 6.68 11.58
CA LYS A 234 -2.43 7.14 10.56
C LYS A 234 -1.26 6.17 10.44
N PHE A 235 -0.88 5.86 9.21
CA PHE A 235 0.24 4.96 8.96
C PHE A 235 0.93 5.27 7.63
N LYS A 236 2.21 4.83 7.52
CA LYS A 236 3.00 4.82 6.30
C LYS A 236 3.30 3.40 5.89
N ASN A 237 3.23 3.13 4.59
CA ASN A 237 3.48 1.80 4.03
C ASN A 237 4.98 1.51 3.90
N ARG A 238 5.37 0.27 4.20
CA ARG A 238 6.69 -0.29 3.88
C ARG A 238 6.46 -1.65 3.24
N VAL A 239 6.87 -1.80 1.99
CA VAL A 239 6.51 -2.99 1.21
C VAL A 239 7.73 -3.53 0.46
N ILE A 240 8.04 -4.80 0.67
CA ILE A 240 8.96 -5.58 -0.15
C ILE A 240 8.11 -6.43 -1.08
N GLN A 241 8.38 -6.38 -2.39
CA GLN A 241 7.70 -7.19 -3.40
C GLN A 241 8.72 -8.08 -4.11
N ILE A 242 8.36 -9.33 -4.34
CA ILE A 242 9.12 -10.29 -5.14
C ILE A 242 8.13 -10.95 -6.10
N GLY A 243 8.40 -10.89 -7.39
CA GLY A 243 7.46 -11.36 -8.38
C GLY A 243 8.11 -11.83 -9.67
N VAL A 244 7.25 -12.26 -10.55
CA VAL A 244 7.56 -12.61 -11.92
C VAL A 244 6.64 -11.83 -12.84
N GLY A 245 7.11 -11.57 -14.05
CA GLY A 245 6.30 -10.93 -15.08
C GLY A 245 6.72 -11.35 -16.47
N TYR A 246 5.90 -10.94 -17.43
CA TYR A 246 6.13 -11.21 -18.83
C TYR A 246 5.93 -9.94 -19.66
N LYS A 247 6.85 -9.68 -20.60
CA LYS A 247 6.84 -8.59 -21.58
C LYS A 247 6.48 -9.17 -22.94
N PHE A 248 5.42 -8.65 -23.53
CA PHE A 248 4.92 -9.06 -24.85
C PHE A 248 5.59 -8.26 -25.96
#